data_d68a7710a8f6630ecca1abc287e706bf
#
_entry.id   d68a7710a8f6630ecca1abc287e706bf
#
_cell.length_a   1.000
_cell.length_b   1.000
_cell.length_c   1.000
_cell.angle_alpha   90.00
_cell.angle_beta   90.00
_cell.angle_gamma   90.00
#
_symmetry.space_group_name_H-M   'P 1'
#
loop_
_entity.id
_entity.type
_entity.pdbx_description
1 polymer ?
#
loop_
_entity_poly.entity_id
_entity_poly.type
_entity_poly.pdbx_seq_one_letter_code
_entity_poly.pdbx_strand_id
1 'polypeptide(L)'
;DLTGGYDSRLLLAGLMSAGRDFETTVSGESNHPDVRVAAQIAQAVGIQHQNVSAAAALSAELWNSALALTDGEYDAFDYARILDIHRQLAGKYGMSLNGSFGELGRGYWWELLWPKLAQRQALDTHMLARKRFAAIPYDRSVFQGEARIDLAEHMSQALQRAIQPAANLPNTTQMDCAYYTLRMQRWQGRIASSTNQLWSSFSPVAFSQVLDPILSAQARSRFRSLLVRRLFQRHAPLLAKIPLEHGYPPVPASVTNLYRFYPLFGHYGAKVWGKVSTR
;
A
#
# COMPACT_ATOMS: atom_id res chain seq x y z
N ASP A 1 -2.56 -10.07 8.19
CA ASP A 1 -2.21 -8.73 8.60
C ASP A 1 -3.43 -7.80 8.49
N LEU A 2 -3.80 -7.10 9.58
CA LEU A 2 -4.94 -6.19 9.66
C LEU A 2 -4.46 -4.81 10.12
N THR A 3 -4.72 -3.78 9.31
CA THR A 3 -4.41 -2.38 9.63
C THR A 3 -5.68 -1.52 9.63
N GLY A 4 -5.57 -0.25 9.96
CA GLY A 4 -6.67 0.72 9.87
C GLY A 4 -7.08 1.11 8.45
N GLY A 5 -6.34 0.64 7.43
CA GLY A 5 -6.52 1.00 6.02
C GLY A 5 -7.65 0.25 5.30
N TYR A 6 -7.70 0.45 3.99
CA TYR A 6 -8.69 -0.20 3.11
C TYR A 6 -8.36 -1.64 2.78
N ASP A 7 -7.09 -1.94 2.46
CA ASP A 7 -6.70 -3.13 1.72
C ASP A 7 -6.75 -4.38 2.59
N SER A 8 -6.18 -4.32 3.79
CA SER A 8 -6.28 -5.40 4.78
C SER A 8 -7.73 -5.62 5.25
N ARG A 9 -8.51 -4.54 5.37
CA ARG A 9 -9.94 -4.60 5.71
C ARG A 9 -10.78 -5.25 4.59
N LEU A 10 -10.42 -5.04 3.31
CA LEU A 10 -11.05 -5.71 2.18
C LEU A 10 -10.76 -7.21 2.19
N LEU A 11 -9.52 -7.58 2.47
CA LEU A 11 -9.14 -8.97 2.65
C LEU A 11 -9.91 -9.62 3.80
N LEU A 12 -10.01 -8.94 4.95
CA LEU A 12 -10.81 -9.38 6.09
C LEU A 12 -12.27 -9.64 5.68
N ALA A 13 -12.90 -8.71 4.94
CA ALA A 13 -14.27 -8.88 4.46
C ALA A 13 -14.42 -10.13 3.58
N GLY A 14 -13.43 -10.40 2.73
CA GLY A 14 -13.39 -11.61 1.89
C GLY A 14 -13.27 -12.89 2.72
N LEU A 15 -12.38 -12.94 3.69
CA LEU A 15 -12.19 -14.10 4.57
C LEU A 15 -13.42 -14.40 5.41
N MET A 16 -14.04 -13.38 5.98
CA MET A 16 -15.31 -13.51 6.72
C MET A 16 -16.42 -14.06 5.82
N SER A 17 -16.54 -13.54 4.59
CA SER A 17 -17.53 -14.01 3.62
C SER A 17 -17.29 -15.48 3.18
N ALA A 18 -16.04 -15.91 3.18
CA ALA A 18 -15.66 -17.28 2.86
C ALA A 18 -15.83 -18.27 4.04
N GLY A 19 -16.22 -17.78 5.23
CA GLY A 19 -16.43 -18.60 6.42
C GLY A 19 -15.19 -19.38 6.85
N ARG A 20 -14.00 -18.80 6.71
CA ARG A 20 -12.73 -19.43 7.09
C ARG A 20 -12.30 -18.99 8.48
N ASP A 21 -11.70 -19.91 9.22
CA ASP A 21 -11.07 -19.62 10.50
C ASP A 21 -9.71 -18.96 10.27
N PHE A 22 -9.48 -17.85 10.95
CA PHE A 22 -8.23 -17.09 10.88
C PHE A 22 -8.07 -16.21 12.13
N GLU A 23 -6.85 -15.83 12.40
CA GLU A 23 -6.49 -14.79 13.36
C GLU A 23 -5.94 -13.58 12.62
N THR A 24 -5.96 -12.43 13.27
CA THR A 24 -5.41 -11.20 12.70
C THR A 24 -4.27 -10.66 13.55
N THR A 25 -3.29 -10.07 12.88
CA THR A 25 -2.15 -9.43 13.52
C THR A 25 -1.97 -8.01 13.01
N VAL A 26 -1.38 -7.16 13.85
CA VAL A 26 -0.87 -5.85 13.45
C VAL A 26 0.50 -5.67 14.09
N SER A 27 1.34 -4.84 13.51
CA SER A 27 2.60 -4.45 14.13
C SER A 27 2.69 -2.93 14.26
N GLY A 28 3.21 -2.48 15.40
CA GLY A 28 3.39 -1.06 15.68
C GLY A 28 3.19 -0.70 17.14
N GLU A 29 3.41 0.56 17.46
CA GLU A 29 3.16 1.11 18.79
C GLU A 29 1.67 1.08 19.11
N SER A 30 1.30 0.75 20.33
CA SER A 30 -0.12 0.60 20.74
C SER A 30 -0.96 1.88 20.57
N ASN A 31 -0.32 3.05 20.59
CA ASN A 31 -0.96 4.34 20.37
C ASN A 31 -1.11 4.71 18.87
N HIS A 32 -0.47 3.95 17.98
CA HIS A 32 -0.55 4.23 16.54
C HIS A 32 -1.98 4.06 16.02
N PRO A 33 -2.50 4.97 15.17
CA PRO A 33 -3.87 4.90 14.66
C PRO A 33 -4.22 3.59 13.97
N ASP A 34 -3.31 3.02 13.19
CA ASP A 34 -3.50 1.72 12.53
C ASP A 34 -3.74 0.60 13.54
N VAL A 35 -2.93 0.52 14.60
CA VAL A 35 -3.02 -0.50 15.65
C VAL A 35 -4.35 -0.38 16.40
N ARG A 36 -4.73 0.84 16.75
CA ARG A 36 -6.00 1.10 17.45
C ARG A 36 -7.21 0.74 16.61
N VAL A 37 -7.21 1.11 15.33
CA VAL A 37 -8.34 0.81 14.42
C VAL A 37 -8.39 -0.68 14.10
N ALA A 38 -7.26 -1.36 13.93
CA ALA A 38 -7.21 -2.81 13.75
C ALA A 38 -7.85 -3.55 14.95
N ALA A 39 -7.49 -3.15 16.16
CA ALA A 39 -8.09 -3.71 17.39
C ALA A 39 -9.61 -3.45 17.47
N GLN A 40 -10.07 -2.24 17.12
CA GLN A 40 -11.51 -1.92 17.06
C GLN A 40 -12.26 -2.78 16.03
N ILE A 41 -11.66 -3.00 14.85
CA ILE A 41 -12.23 -3.87 13.83
C ILE A 41 -12.34 -5.29 14.35
N ALA A 42 -11.26 -5.86 14.87
CA ALA A 42 -11.22 -7.23 15.37
C ALA A 42 -12.25 -7.46 16.49
N GLN A 43 -12.35 -6.54 17.43
CA GLN A 43 -13.35 -6.57 18.50
C GLN A 43 -14.78 -6.54 17.92
N ALA A 44 -15.05 -5.65 16.96
CA ALA A 44 -16.37 -5.49 16.39
C ALA A 44 -16.85 -6.72 15.61
N VAL A 45 -15.93 -7.48 15.01
CA VAL A 45 -16.26 -8.71 14.25
C VAL A 45 -16.04 -10.00 15.05
N GLY A 46 -15.54 -9.88 16.31
CA GLY A 46 -15.39 -11.02 17.23
C GLY A 46 -14.28 -11.98 16.82
N ILE A 47 -13.18 -11.51 16.23
CA ILE A 47 -12.04 -12.34 15.83
C ILE A 47 -10.84 -12.13 16.76
N GLN A 48 -10.02 -13.16 16.88
CA GLN A 48 -8.76 -13.08 17.63
C GLN A 48 -7.80 -12.12 16.92
N HIS A 49 -7.18 -11.24 17.73
CA HIS A 49 -6.28 -10.20 17.23
C HIS A 49 -5.12 -10.00 18.19
N GLN A 50 -3.91 -9.82 17.64
CA GLN A 50 -2.74 -9.51 18.43
C GLN A 50 -1.88 -8.42 17.79
N ASN A 51 -1.32 -7.55 18.63
CA ASN A 51 -0.26 -6.64 18.24
C ASN A 51 1.09 -7.34 18.45
N VAL A 52 1.85 -7.50 17.36
CA VAL A 52 3.16 -8.16 17.38
C VAL A 52 4.24 -7.10 17.18
N SER A 53 5.20 -7.05 18.09
CA SER A 53 6.31 -6.11 18.01
C SER A 53 7.62 -6.83 17.73
N ALA A 54 8.47 -6.23 16.92
CA ALA A 54 9.86 -6.68 16.80
C ALA A 54 10.61 -6.50 18.13
N ALA A 55 11.65 -7.28 18.34
CA ALA A 55 12.53 -7.14 19.49
C ALA A 55 13.07 -5.71 19.59
N ALA A 56 13.23 -5.18 20.80
CA ALA A 56 13.72 -3.83 21.05
C ALA A 56 15.14 -3.62 20.50
N ALA A 57 15.99 -4.65 20.58
CA ALA A 57 17.32 -4.67 20.01
C ALA A 57 17.42 -5.82 18.99
N LEU A 58 17.75 -5.47 17.75
CA LEU A 58 17.95 -6.45 16.68
C LEU A 58 19.43 -6.87 16.63
N SER A 59 19.67 -8.17 16.43
CA SER A 59 21.03 -8.70 16.31
C SER A 59 21.66 -8.36 14.95
N ALA A 60 23.01 -8.34 14.90
CA ALA A 60 23.75 -8.21 13.64
C ALA A 60 23.42 -9.35 12.66
N GLU A 61 23.17 -10.56 13.16
CA GLU A 61 22.72 -11.69 12.35
C GLU A 61 21.39 -11.41 11.64
N LEU A 62 20.46 -10.76 12.32
CA LEU A 62 19.15 -10.42 11.75
C LEU A 62 19.29 -9.38 10.64
N TRP A 63 20.16 -8.38 10.80
CA TRP A 63 20.46 -7.40 9.75
C TRP A 63 21.13 -8.04 8.53
N ASN A 64 22.11 -8.92 8.77
CA ASN A 64 22.76 -9.66 7.68
C ASN A 64 21.75 -10.56 6.95
N SER A 65 20.84 -11.21 7.69
CA SER A 65 19.77 -12.01 7.09
C SER A 65 18.82 -11.14 6.27
N ALA A 66 18.44 -9.96 6.76
CA ALA A 66 17.60 -9.01 6.04
C ALA A 66 18.25 -8.54 4.72
N LEU A 67 19.54 -8.21 4.78
CA LEU A 67 20.32 -7.83 3.60
C LEU A 67 20.37 -8.97 2.57
N ALA A 68 20.69 -10.19 3.00
CA ALA A 68 20.79 -11.36 2.13
C ALA A 68 19.44 -11.75 1.51
N LEU A 69 18.36 -11.75 2.28
CA LEU A 69 17.01 -12.10 1.81
C LEU A 69 16.44 -11.09 0.82
N THR A 70 16.86 -9.84 0.87
CA THR A 70 16.39 -8.77 -0.01
C THR A 70 17.37 -8.44 -1.14
N ASP A 71 18.52 -9.12 -1.23
CA ASP A 71 19.63 -8.79 -2.15
C ASP A 71 20.06 -7.31 -2.04
N GLY A 72 19.91 -6.70 -0.87
CA GLY A 72 20.19 -5.28 -0.64
C GLY A 72 19.22 -4.30 -1.33
N GLU A 73 18.13 -4.76 -1.93
CA GLU A 73 17.12 -3.90 -2.59
C GLU A 73 16.14 -3.24 -1.61
N TYR A 74 16.23 -3.55 -0.31
CA TYR A 74 15.41 -2.96 0.73
C TYR A 74 16.28 -2.47 1.89
N ASP A 75 15.82 -1.46 2.62
CA ASP A 75 16.51 -1.00 3.82
C ASP A 75 16.63 -2.13 4.84
N ALA A 76 17.88 -2.51 5.15
CA ALA A 76 18.16 -3.66 6.01
C ALA A 76 17.67 -3.46 7.45
N PHE A 77 17.67 -2.21 7.95
CA PHE A 77 17.20 -1.90 9.31
C PHE A 77 15.68 -2.02 9.41
N ASP A 78 14.97 -1.45 8.44
CA ASP A 78 13.50 -1.56 8.38
C ASP A 78 13.08 -3.02 8.15
N TYR A 79 13.75 -3.72 7.22
CA TYR A 79 13.39 -5.09 6.90
C TYR A 79 13.75 -6.08 8.02
N ALA A 80 14.81 -5.85 8.77
CA ALA A 80 15.15 -6.70 9.94
C ALA A 80 14.02 -6.72 10.98
N ARG A 81 13.33 -5.60 11.19
CA ARG A 81 12.15 -5.55 12.08
C ARG A 81 10.99 -6.38 11.52
N ILE A 82 10.73 -6.27 10.22
CA ILE A 82 9.71 -7.07 9.51
C ILE A 82 10.06 -8.55 9.59
N LEU A 83 11.32 -8.89 9.35
CA LEU A 83 11.84 -10.26 9.39
C LEU A 83 11.69 -10.90 10.78
N ASP A 84 11.99 -10.16 11.84
CA ASP A 84 11.81 -10.62 13.20
C ASP A 84 10.34 -10.96 13.51
N ILE A 85 9.41 -10.09 13.12
CA ILE A 85 7.97 -10.33 13.25
C ILE A 85 7.55 -11.58 12.46
N HIS A 86 8.01 -11.73 11.22
CA HIS A 86 7.69 -12.91 10.43
C HIS A 86 8.26 -14.21 11.02
N ARG A 87 9.47 -14.19 11.62
CA ARG A 87 10.04 -15.35 12.33
C ARG A 87 9.17 -15.77 13.53
N GLN A 88 8.70 -14.79 14.31
CA GLN A 88 7.79 -15.06 15.43
C GLN A 88 6.46 -15.67 14.95
N LEU A 89 5.87 -15.13 13.88
CA LEU A 89 4.60 -15.59 13.36
C LEU A 89 4.71 -16.96 12.67
N ALA A 90 5.79 -17.22 11.93
CA ALA A 90 6.05 -18.49 11.26
C ALA A 90 6.15 -19.67 12.22
N GLY A 91 6.59 -19.43 13.47
CA GLY A 91 6.60 -20.44 14.53
C GLY A 91 5.20 -20.80 15.07
N LYS A 92 4.19 -19.98 14.77
CA LYS A 92 2.83 -20.11 15.31
C LYS A 92 1.78 -20.45 14.26
N TYR A 93 1.95 -19.95 13.03
CA TYR A 93 0.95 -20.06 11.95
C TYR A 93 1.54 -20.72 10.70
N GLY A 94 0.71 -21.45 9.95
CA GLY A 94 1.11 -22.11 8.72
C GLY A 94 1.25 -21.17 7.52
N MET A 95 0.52 -20.04 7.51
CA MET A 95 0.59 -19.07 6.41
C MET A 95 0.16 -17.68 6.84
N SER A 96 0.58 -16.68 6.06
CA SER A 96 0.15 -15.28 6.19
C SER A 96 -0.59 -14.81 4.95
N LEU A 97 -1.60 -13.97 5.17
CA LEU A 97 -2.28 -13.24 4.11
C LEU A 97 -2.18 -11.74 4.37
N ASN A 98 -1.95 -10.96 3.32
CA ASN A 98 -1.88 -9.50 3.40
C ASN A 98 -2.69 -8.82 2.29
N GLY A 99 -3.05 -7.55 2.52
CA GLY A 99 -3.87 -6.75 1.61
C GLY A 99 -3.11 -6.06 0.47
N SER A 100 -1.83 -6.34 0.28
CA SER A 100 -1.02 -5.70 -0.77
C SER A 100 -1.66 -5.87 -2.15
N PHE A 101 -1.38 -4.94 -3.05
CA PHE A 101 -2.01 -4.77 -4.36
C PHE A 101 -3.45 -4.20 -4.32
N GLY A 102 -4.08 -4.06 -3.15
CA GLY A 102 -5.41 -3.46 -3.02
C GLY A 102 -5.49 -2.01 -3.51
N GLU A 103 -4.37 -1.30 -3.48
CA GLU A 103 -4.25 0.07 -4.00
C GLU A 103 -4.62 0.19 -5.49
N LEU A 104 -4.41 -0.85 -6.28
CA LEU A 104 -4.83 -0.89 -7.68
C LEU A 104 -6.35 -0.74 -7.81
N GLY A 105 -7.12 -1.30 -6.88
CA GLY A 105 -8.58 -1.12 -6.82
C GLY A 105 -9.05 0.28 -6.42
N ARG A 106 -8.12 1.13 -5.98
CA ARG A 106 -8.42 2.47 -5.46
C ARG A 106 -8.00 3.61 -6.38
N GLY A 107 -7.37 3.31 -7.53
CA GLY A 107 -6.82 4.33 -8.42
C GLY A 107 -5.67 5.08 -7.76
N TYR A 108 -4.70 4.35 -7.21
CA TYR A 108 -3.57 4.91 -6.48
C TYR A 108 -2.66 5.71 -7.42
N TRP A 109 -2.22 6.89 -6.97
CA TRP A 109 -1.50 7.92 -7.72
C TRP A 109 -2.32 8.64 -8.80
N TRP A 110 -3.56 8.24 -9.07
CA TRP A 110 -4.40 8.87 -10.08
C TRP A 110 -4.77 10.32 -9.78
N GLU A 111 -4.60 10.77 -8.53
CA GLU A 111 -4.73 12.18 -8.18
C GLU A 111 -3.73 13.07 -8.92
N LEU A 112 -2.58 12.52 -9.37
CA LEU A 112 -1.61 13.21 -10.21
C LEU A 112 -2.09 13.44 -11.64
N LEU A 113 -3.11 12.73 -12.09
CA LEU A 113 -3.70 12.86 -13.41
C LEU A 113 -4.81 13.92 -13.49
N TRP A 114 -5.27 14.41 -12.33
CA TRP A 114 -6.35 15.41 -12.30
C TRP A 114 -5.92 16.72 -13.00
N PRO A 115 -6.81 17.38 -13.80
CA PRO A 115 -8.20 17.01 -14.15
C PRO A 115 -8.35 16.07 -15.37
N LYS A 116 -7.26 15.61 -15.97
CA LYS A 116 -7.23 14.85 -17.24
C LYS A 116 -7.29 13.33 -17.01
N LEU A 117 -8.12 12.90 -16.06
CA LEU A 117 -8.27 11.49 -15.70
C LEU A 117 -8.87 10.67 -16.86
N ALA A 118 -8.33 9.46 -17.08
CA ALA A 118 -8.78 8.49 -18.09
C ALA A 118 -8.72 8.98 -19.55
N GLN A 119 -7.90 9.96 -19.85
CA GLN A 119 -7.66 10.42 -21.22
C GLN A 119 -6.59 9.58 -21.91
N ARG A 120 -6.69 9.42 -23.22
CA ARG A 120 -5.64 8.83 -24.07
C ARG A 120 -4.54 9.86 -24.33
N GLN A 121 -3.72 10.06 -23.33
CA GLN A 121 -2.62 11.01 -23.30
C GLN A 121 -1.42 10.34 -22.65
N ALA A 122 -0.22 10.62 -23.17
CA ALA A 122 1.02 10.12 -22.60
C ALA A 122 1.18 10.60 -21.14
N LEU A 123 1.67 9.71 -20.29
CA LEU A 123 1.99 10.02 -18.90
C LEU A 123 3.27 10.87 -18.83
N ASP A 124 3.24 11.95 -18.06
CA ASP A 124 4.44 12.73 -17.77
C ASP A 124 5.33 11.96 -16.78
N THR A 125 6.28 11.21 -17.35
CA THR A 125 7.19 10.34 -16.57
C THR A 125 8.21 11.14 -15.77
N HIS A 126 8.61 12.34 -16.21
CA HIS A 126 9.51 13.21 -15.45
C HIS A 126 8.83 13.77 -14.18
N MET A 127 7.58 14.22 -14.33
CA MET A 127 6.78 14.67 -13.19
C MET A 127 6.55 13.53 -12.21
N LEU A 128 6.20 12.34 -12.70
CA LEU A 128 5.95 11.18 -11.86
C LEU A 128 7.23 10.72 -11.13
N ALA A 129 8.37 10.68 -11.83
CA ALA A 129 9.67 10.35 -11.23
C ALA A 129 9.98 11.29 -10.06
N ARG A 130 9.89 12.60 -10.28
CA ARG A 130 10.16 13.60 -9.23
C ARG A 130 9.18 13.55 -8.06
N LYS A 131 7.91 13.25 -8.30
CA LYS A 131 6.90 13.27 -7.23
C LYS A 131 6.80 11.97 -6.44
N ARG A 132 7.24 10.84 -6.99
CA ARG A 132 7.01 9.53 -6.37
C ARG A 132 8.26 8.72 -6.10
N PHE A 133 9.34 8.94 -6.83
CA PHE A 133 10.55 8.14 -6.72
C PHE A 133 11.77 8.96 -6.25
N ALA A 134 11.93 10.16 -6.79
CA ALA A 134 13.01 11.07 -6.42
C ALA A 134 12.45 12.31 -5.67
N ALA A 135 11.46 12.09 -4.81
CA ALA A 135 10.80 13.15 -4.06
C ALA A 135 11.63 13.66 -2.86
N ILE A 136 12.52 12.80 -2.34
CA ILE A 136 13.41 13.14 -1.23
C ILE A 136 14.73 13.65 -1.83
N PRO A 137 15.20 14.84 -1.44
CA PRO A 137 16.51 15.30 -1.84
C PRO A 137 17.61 14.35 -1.36
N TYR A 138 18.58 14.08 -2.20
CA TYR A 138 19.77 13.32 -1.85
C TYR A 138 21.03 14.12 -2.19
N ASP A 139 22.06 13.95 -1.38
CA ASP A 139 23.34 14.58 -1.63
C ASP A 139 24.09 13.82 -2.74
N ARG A 140 24.26 14.46 -3.88
CA ARG A 140 25.00 13.89 -5.02
C ARG A 140 26.47 13.62 -4.71
N SER A 141 27.05 14.27 -3.69
CA SER A 141 28.45 14.07 -3.30
C SER A 141 28.69 12.69 -2.69
N VAL A 142 27.63 12.02 -2.21
CA VAL A 142 27.71 10.63 -1.72
C VAL A 142 28.07 9.64 -2.84
N PHE A 143 27.76 9.99 -4.10
CA PHE A 143 28.04 9.15 -5.26
C PHE A 143 29.34 9.59 -5.95
N GLN A 144 30.21 8.64 -6.29
CA GLN A 144 31.48 8.90 -6.94
C GLN A 144 31.45 8.52 -8.43
N GLY A 145 32.21 9.27 -9.24
CA GLY A 145 32.43 8.98 -10.66
C GLY A 145 31.12 8.85 -11.46
N GLU A 146 30.99 7.79 -12.24
CA GLU A 146 29.84 7.50 -13.09
C GLU A 146 28.54 7.18 -12.31
N ALA A 147 28.65 6.86 -11.02
CA ALA A 147 27.49 6.65 -10.15
C ALA A 147 26.74 7.98 -9.79
N ARG A 148 27.25 9.13 -10.23
CA ARG A 148 26.55 10.44 -10.12
C ARG A 148 25.40 10.55 -11.11
N ILE A 149 24.45 9.64 -11.03
CA ILE A 149 23.26 9.64 -11.88
C ILE A 149 22.25 10.70 -11.42
N ASP A 150 21.56 11.31 -12.37
CA ASP A 150 20.33 12.01 -12.07
C ASP A 150 19.22 10.98 -11.80
N LEU A 151 18.90 10.79 -10.52
CA LEU A 151 17.92 9.80 -10.09
C LEU A 151 16.56 10.04 -10.74
N ALA A 152 16.15 11.30 -10.90
CA ALA A 152 14.86 11.63 -11.49
C ALA A 152 14.82 11.27 -12.99
N GLU A 153 15.90 11.52 -13.70
CA GLU A 153 16.03 11.15 -15.12
C GLU A 153 16.07 9.62 -15.28
N HIS A 154 16.88 8.94 -14.47
CA HIS A 154 16.96 7.48 -14.48
C HIS A 154 15.59 6.82 -14.20
N MET A 155 14.87 7.34 -13.21
CA MET A 155 13.52 6.86 -12.89
C MET A 155 12.50 7.21 -13.96
N SER A 156 12.63 8.36 -14.65
CA SER A 156 11.78 8.70 -15.79
C SER A 156 11.92 7.70 -16.92
N GLN A 157 13.15 7.31 -17.26
CA GLN A 157 13.44 6.29 -18.27
C GLN A 157 12.90 4.90 -17.87
N ALA A 158 13.03 4.52 -16.59
CA ALA A 158 12.44 3.28 -16.07
C ALA A 158 10.92 3.30 -16.18
N LEU A 159 10.28 4.42 -15.88
CA LEU A 159 8.84 4.63 -16.04
C LEU A 159 8.42 4.52 -17.50
N GLN A 160 9.15 5.13 -18.45
CA GLN A 160 8.88 5.02 -19.89
C GLN A 160 8.88 3.56 -20.33
N ARG A 161 9.88 2.77 -19.90
CA ARG A 161 9.92 1.33 -20.20
C ARG A 161 8.74 0.57 -19.58
N ALA A 162 8.40 0.86 -18.33
CA ALA A 162 7.32 0.20 -17.61
C ALA A 162 5.93 0.44 -18.23
N ILE A 163 5.67 1.64 -18.77
CA ILE A 163 4.39 2.00 -19.37
C ILE A 163 4.28 1.66 -20.87
N GLN A 164 5.39 1.28 -21.50
CA GLN A 164 5.43 1.03 -22.94
C GLN A 164 4.33 0.07 -23.43
N PRO A 165 4.02 -1.04 -22.74
CA PRO A 165 2.91 -1.92 -23.16
C PRO A 165 1.52 -1.26 -23.14
N ALA A 166 1.37 -0.18 -22.39
CA ALA A 166 0.13 0.58 -22.23
C ALA A 166 0.16 1.97 -22.89
N ALA A 167 1.17 2.30 -23.71
CA ALA A 167 1.42 3.64 -24.23
C ALA A 167 0.23 4.25 -24.99
N ASN A 168 -0.56 3.42 -25.68
CA ASN A 168 -1.74 3.84 -26.46
C ASN A 168 -3.05 3.73 -25.66
N LEU A 169 -2.99 3.35 -24.39
CA LEU A 169 -4.14 3.20 -23.51
C LEU A 169 -4.36 4.49 -22.68
N PRO A 170 -5.51 4.61 -22.00
CA PRO A 170 -5.76 5.75 -21.12
C PRO A 170 -4.65 5.94 -20.08
N ASN A 171 -4.38 7.18 -19.69
CA ASN A 171 -3.34 7.54 -18.72
C ASN A 171 -3.52 6.85 -17.35
N THR A 172 -4.73 6.48 -16.97
CA THR A 172 -5.01 5.66 -15.78
C THR A 172 -4.43 4.26 -15.91
N THR A 173 -4.54 3.63 -17.09
CA THR A 173 -3.94 2.31 -17.35
C THR A 173 -2.41 2.41 -17.39
N GLN A 174 -1.86 3.45 -18.00
CA GLN A 174 -0.42 3.71 -17.96
C GLN A 174 0.07 3.89 -16.50
N MET A 175 -0.69 4.60 -15.66
CA MET A 175 -0.37 4.76 -14.24
C MET A 175 -0.43 3.43 -13.48
N ASP A 176 -1.42 2.59 -13.75
CA ASP A 176 -1.51 1.25 -13.17
C ASP A 176 -0.31 0.38 -13.57
N CYS A 177 0.11 0.42 -14.83
CA CYS A 177 1.33 -0.27 -15.28
C CYS A 177 2.57 0.22 -14.55
N ALA A 178 2.76 1.54 -14.43
CA ALA A 178 3.88 2.13 -13.69
C ALA A 178 3.86 1.70 -12.21
N TYR A 179 2.70 1.78 -11.58
CA TYR A 179 2.53 1.41 -10.18
C TYR A 179 2.78 -0.09 -9.95
N TYR A 180 2.18 -0.95 -10.76
CA TYR A 180 2.34 -2.39 -10.67
C TYR A 180 3.80 -2.81 -10.88
N THR A 181 4.44 -2.35 -11.97
CA THR A 181 5.78 -2.80 -12.36
C THR A 181 6.88 -2.25 -11.46
N LEU A 182 6.84 -0.96 -11.14
CA LEU A 182 7.94 -0.31 -10.41
C LEU A 182 7.70 -0.25 -8.91
N ARG A 183 6.46 -0.07 -8.46
CA ARG A 183 6.18 -0.01 -7.02
C ARG A 183 5.88 -1.39 -6.45
N MET A 184 4.92 -2.11 -7.05
CA MET A 184 4.46 -3.35 -6.45
C MET A 184 5.42 -4.51 -6.70
N GLN A 185 5.88 -4.73 -7.92
CA GLN A 185 6.82 -5.83 -8.20
C GLN A 185 8.19 -5.60 -7.57
N ARG A 186 8.73 -4.38 -7.64
CA ARG A 186 10.10 -4.10 -7.15
C ARG A 186 10.15 -3.98 -5.63
N TRP A 187 9.22 -3.27 -5.02
CA TRP A 187 9.25 -3.06 -3.57
C TRP A 187 8.46 -4.16 -2.83
N GLN A 188 7.18 -4.29 -3.08
CA GLN A 188 6.33 -5.28 -2.40
C GLN A 188 6.68 -6.71 -2.79
N GLY A 189 7.01 -6.93 -4.06
CA GLY A 189 7.45 -8.24 -4.56
C GLY A 189 8.75 -8.70 -3.90
N ARG A 190 9.69 -7.79 -3.60
CA ARG A 190 10.90 -8.14 -2.86
C ARG A 190 10.58 -8.55 -1.43
N ILE A 191 9.73 -7.82 -0.74
CA ILE A 191 9.26 -8.19 0.60
C ILE A 191 8.58 -9.57 0.56
N ALA A 192 7.67 -9.78 -0.38
CA ALA A 192 6.95 -11.05 -0.51
C ALA A 192 7.88 -12.21 -0.81
N SER A 193 8.85 -12.06 -1.73
CA SER A 193 9.81 -13.12 -2.06
C SER A 193 10.72 -13.46 -0.89
N SER A 194 11.14 -12.47 -0.12
CA SER A 194 11.95 -12.66 1.09
C SER A 194 11.15 -13.37 2.18
N THR A 195 9.92 -12.95 2.42
CA THR A 195 9.03 -13.58 3.41
C THR A 195 8.73 -15.03 3.04
N ASN A 196 8.51 -15.33 1.74
CA ASN A 196 8.25 -16.69 1.27
C ASN A 196 9.45 -17.64 1.39
N GLN A 197 10.64 -17.15 1.68
CA GLN A 197 11.78 -18.00 2.08
C GLN A 197 11.69 -18.48 3.53
N LEU A 198 10.84 -17.85 4.35
CA LEU A 198 10.63 -18.23 5.74
C LEU A 198 9.37 -19.08 5.92
N TRP A 199 8.28 -18.63 5.36
CA TRP A 199 6.96 -19.26 5.46
C TRP A 199 6.03 -18.75 4.36
N SER A 200 4.94 -19.47 4.09
CA SER A 200 4.00 -19.11 3.04
C SER A 200 3.31 -17.77 3.32
N SER A 201 3.51 -16.79 2.45
CA SER A 201 2.88 -15.46 2.55
C SER A 201 2.28 -15.05 1.20
N PHE A 202 1.00 -14.71 1.20
CA PHE A 202 0.24 -14.43 -0.02
C PHE A 202 -0.45 -13.08 0.04
N SER A 203 -0.54 -12.44 -1.13
CA SER A 203 -1.38 -11.27 -1.39
C SER A 203 -2.51 -11.68 -2.34
N PRO A 204 -3.69 -12.11 -1.84
CA PRO A 204 -4.78 -12.64 -2.69
C PRO A 204 -5.24 -11.67 -3.77
N VAL A 205 -5.10 -10.36 -3.55
CA VAL A 205 -5.44 -9.34 -4.55
C VAL A 205 -4.55 -9.42 -5.80
N ALA A 206 -3.33 -9.96 -5.68
CA ALA A 206 -2.42 -10.15 -6.81
C ALA A 206 -2.80 -11.32 -7.72
N PHE A 207 -3.72 -12.21 -7.30
CA PHE A 207 -4.17 -13.31 -8.14
C PHE A 207 -5.04 -12.79 -9.29
N SER A 208 -4.86 -13.34 -10.49
CA SER A 208 -5.55 -12.90 -11.71
C SER A 208 -7.08 -12.86 -11.53
N GLN A 209 -7.65 -13.85 -10.85
CA GLN A 209 -9.08 -13.91 -10.56
C GLN A 209 -9.64 -12.71 -9.78
N VAL A 210 -8.78 -12.02 -9.04
CA VAL A 210 -9.13 -10.79 -8.28
C VAL A 210 -8.65 -9.55 -9.01
N LEU A 211 -7.43 -9.57 -9.52
CA LEU A 211 -6.79 -8.40 -10.13
C LEU A 211 -7.41 -8.02 -11.48
N ASP A 212 -7.73 -9.00 -12.34
CA ASP A 212 -8.28 -8.74 -13.67
C ASP A 212 -9.63 -8.02 -13.63
N PRO A 213 -10.62 -8.42 -12.81
CA PRO A 213 -11.84 -7.65 -12.61
C PRO A 213 -11.59 -6.24 -12.06
N ILE A 214 -10.62 -6.08 -11.15
CA ILE A 214 -10.25 -4.78 -10.61
C ILE A 214 -9.73 -3.86 -11.72
N LEU A 215 -8.77 -4.33 -12.51
CA LEU A 215 -8.16 -3.55 -13.59
C LEU A 215 -9.14 -3.26 -14.73
N SER A 216 -10.11 -4.17 -14.98
CA SER A 216 -11.17 -3.99 -15.96
C SER A 216 -12.26 -3.01 -15.53
N ALA A 217 -12.33 -2.68 -14.23
CA ALA A 217 -13.33 -1.75 -13.71
C ALA A 217 -13.10 -0.33 -14.24
N GLN A 218 -14.18 0.37 -14.58
CA GLN A 218 -14.13 1.73 -15.10
C GLN A 218 -13.36 2.68 -14.18
N ALA A 219 -12.55 3.57 -14.74
CA ALA A 219 -11.73 4.52 -14.00
C ALA A 219 -12.54 5.33 -12.96
N ARG A 220 -13.74 5.80 -13.33
CA ARG A 220 -14.62 6.55 -12.43
C ARG A 220 -15.05 5.77 -11.18
N SER A 221 -15.13 4.44 -11.26
CA SER A 221 -15.50 3.60 -10.12
C SER A 221 -14.32 3.31 -9.21
N ARG A 222 -13.09 3.29 -9.73
CA ARG A 222 -11.87 3.08 -8.96
C ARG A 222 -11.36 4.37 -8.30
N PHE A 223 -11.55 5.51 -8.97
CA PHE A 223 -11.07 6.80 -8.51
C PHE A 223 -11.54 7.13 -7.10
N ARG A 224 -10.63 7.63 -6.26
CA ARG A 224 -10.87 7.96 -4.83
C ARG A 224 -11.43 6.79 -4.02
N SER A 225 -11.00 5.58 -4.33
CA SER A 225 -11.41 4.34 -3.63
C SER A 225 -12.92 4.04 -3.72
N LEU A 226 -13.65 4.58 -4.69
CA LEU A 226 -15.11 4.47 -4.75
C LEU A 226 -15.57 3.00 -4.86
N LEU A 227 -14.86 2.17 -5.63
CA LEU A 227 -15.14 0.74 -5.76
C LEU A 227 -15.08 0.05 -4.40
N VAL A 228 -13.96 0.20 -3.70
CA VAL A 228 -13.73 -0.43 -2.39
C VAL A 228 -14.74 0.06 -1.35
N ARG A 229 -15.05 1.35 -1.35
CA ARG A 229 -16.07 1.93 -0.45
C ARG A 229 -17.46 1.34 -0.69
N ARG A 230 -17.84 1.10 -1.96
CA ARG A 230 -19.10 0.44 -2.32
C ARG A 230 -19.12 -1.03 -1.91
N LEU A 231 -17.98 -1.73 -2.05
CA LEU A 231 -17.86 -3.11 -1.59
C LEU A 231 -18.08 -3.22 -0.08
N PHE A 232 -17.48 -2.35 0.73
CA PHE A 232 -17.73 -2.32 2.18
C PHE A 232 -19.20 -2.03 2.50
N GLN A 233 -19.76 -1.00 1.88
CA GLN A 233 -21.15 -0.62 2.14
C GLN A 233 -22.12 -1.76 1.86
N ARG A 234 -21.86 -2.53 0.80
CA ARG A 234 -22.76 -3.59 0.33
C ARG A 234 -22.50 -4.95 1.02
N HIS A 235 -21.25 -5.34 1.18
CA HIS A 235 -20.87 -6.70 1.57
C HIS A 235 -20.28 -6.80 2.98
N ALA A 236 -19.87 -5.70 3.57
CA ALA A 236 -19.30 -5.68 4.91
C ALA A 236 -19.74 -4.43 5.70
N PRO A 237 -21.07 -4.24 5.91
CA PRO A 237 -21.60 -3.02 6.50
C PRO A 237 -21.11 -2.77 7.93
N LEU A 238 -20.73 -3.80 8.66
CA LEU A 238 -20.11 -3.66 9.98
C LEU A 238 -18.75 -2.98 9.89
N LEU A 239 -17.90 -3.42 8.95
CA LEU A 239 -16.58 -2.81 8.70
C LEU A 239 -16.70 -1.38 8.15
N ALA A 240 -17.78 -1.08 7.43
CA ALA A 240 -18.09 0.24 6.90
C ALA A 240 -18.43 1.29 7.98
N LYS A 241 -18.81 0.86 9.17
CA LYS A 241 -19.14 1.76 10.31
C LYS A 241 -17.89 2.28 11.03
N ILE A 242 -16.79 1.51 10.98
CA ILE A 242 -15.54 1.82 11.68
C ILE A 242 -14.70 2.76 10.81
N PRO A 243 -14.30 3.95 11.29
CA PRO A 243 -13.45 4.86 10.54
C PRO A 243 -12.12 4.22 10.13
N LEU A 244 -11.48 4.77 9.09
CA LEU A 244 -10.10 4.46 8.75
C LEU A 244 -9.14 5.12 9.76
N GLU A 245 -7.86 4.78 9.69
CA GLU A 245 -6.79 5.34 10.53
C GLU A 245 -6.74 6.88 10.51
N HIS A 246 -7.17 7.49 9.43
CA HIS A 246 -7.27 8.95 9.28
C HIS A 246 -8.60 9.55 9.75
N GLY A 247 -9.47 8.78 10.39
CA GLY A 247 -10.69 9.24 11.05
C GLY A 247 -11.92 9.41 10.16
N TYR A 248 -11.85 9.15 8.85
CA TYR A 248 -13.02 9.25 7.96
C TYR A 248 -13.58 7.86 7.58
N PRO A 249 -14.88 7.76 7.27
CA PRO A 249 -15.52 6.47 7.04
C PRO A 249 -15.15 5.85 5.69
N PRO A 250 -15.02 4.52 5.59
CA PRO A 250 -14.76 3.79 4.36
C PRO A 250 -16.03 3.57 3.51
N VAL A 251 -16.85 4.58 3.35
CA VAL A 251 -18.09 4.56 2.54
C VAL A 251 -18.05 5.65 1.48
N PRO A 252 -18.85 5.57 0.41
CA PRO A 252 -19.00 6.67 -0.53
C PRO A 252 -19.46 7.96 0.16
N ALA A 253 -18.87 9.09 -0.22
CA ALA A 253 -19.33 10.38 0.26
C ALA A 253 -20.69 10.73 -0.37
N SER A 254 -21.58 11.28 0.43
CA SER A 254 -22.90 11.77 0.05
C SER A 254 -23.22 13.06 0.81
N VAL A 255 -24.24 13.78 0.40
CA VAL A 255 -24.66 15.00 1.10
C VAL A 255 -24.96 14.72 2.57
N THR A 256 -25.54 13.57 2.89
CA THR A 256 -25.95 13.19 4.25
C THR A 256 -24.81 12.79 5.17
N ASN A 257 -23.63 12.43 4.62
CA ASN A 257 -22.50 11.97 5.42
C ASN A 257 -21.22 12.79 5.23
N LEU A 258 -21.28 13.89 4.46
CA LEU A 258 -20.10 14.69 4.10
C LEU A 258 -19.37 15.22 5.35
N TYR A 259 -20.10 15.56 6.42
CA TYR A 259 -19.51 16.02 7.68
C TYR A 259 -18.54 15.02 8.31
N ARG A 260 -18.73 13.71 8.07
CA ARG A 260 -17.84 12.66 8.57
C ARG A 260 -16.51 12.59 7.87
N PHE A 261 -16.34 13.31 6.75
CA PHE A 261 -15.10 13.43 5.99
C PHE A 261 -14.25 14.64 6.40
N TYR A 262 -14.68 15.41 7.40
CA TYR A 262 -13.93 16.56 7.90
C TYR A 262 -12.45 16.21 8.25
N PRO A 263 -12.12 15.06 8.88
CA PRO A 263 -10.73 14.70 9.17
C PRO A 263 -9.84 14.60 7.92
N LEU A 264 -10.43 14.26 6.77
CA LEU A 264 -9.72 14.22 5.49
C LEU A 264 -9.19 15.59 5.08
N PHE A 265 -9.97 16.65 5.28
CA PHE A 265 -9.55 18.02 4.96
C PHE A 265 -8.41 18.49 5.86
N GLY A 266 -8.43 18.15 7.14
CA GLY A 266 -7.32 18.43 8.07
C GLY A 266 -6.03 17.73 7.64
N HIS A 267 -6.11 16.45 7.28
CA HIS A 267 -4.96 15.66 6.82
C HIS A 267 -4.33 16.22 5.53
N TYR A 268 -5.15 16.58 4.53
CA TYR A 268 -4.65 17.18 3.29
C TYR A 268 -4.18 18.62 3.50
N GLY A 269 -4.83 19.40 4.35
CA GLY A 269 -4.43 20.75 4.70
C GLY A 269 -3.04 20.77 5.34
N ALA A 270 -2.78 19.87 6.29
CA ALA A 270 -1.46 19.73 6.92
C ALA A 270 -0.37 19.34 5.91
N LYS A 271 -0.67 18.41 4.97
CA LYS A 271 0.26 18.03 3.88
C LYS A 271 0.59 19.18 2.93
N VAL A 272 -0.39 20.02 2.59
CA VAL A 272 -0.19 21.20 1.74
C VAL A 272 0.63 22.24 2.49
N TRP A 273 0.31 22.51 3.74
CA TRP A 273 1.03 23.46 4.58
C TRP A 273 2.49 23.06 4.79
N GLY A 274 2.77 21.82 5.10
CA GLY A 274 4.15 21.31 5.23
C GLY A 274 4.98 21.49 3.96
N LYS A 275 4.37 21.37 2.76
CA LYS A 275 5.06 21.58 1.48
C LYS A 275 5.28 23.08 1.15
N VAL A 276 4.51 23.98 1.72
CA VAL A 276 4.65 25.42 1.52
C VAL A 276 5.67 26.00 2.51
N SER A 277 5.72 25.48 3.72
CA SER A 277 6.63 25.94 4.79
C SER A 277 8.07 25.43 4.65
N THR A 278 8.33 24.42 3.80
CA THR A 278 9.68 23.88 3.53
C THR A 278 10.29 24.43 2.23
N ARG A 279 9.67 25.42 1.60
CA ARG A 279 10.24 26.25 0.52
C ARG A 279 10.72 27.60 1.05
#